data_e86fc62230d039c5a3cbba0a1fbb8b16
#
_entry.id   e86fc62230d039c5a3cbba0a1fbb8b16
#
_cell.length_a   1.000
_cell.length_b   1.000
_cell.length_c   1.000
_cell.angle_alpha   90.00
_cell.angle_beta   90.00
_cell.angle_gamma   90.00
#
_symmetry.space_group_name_H-M   'P 1'
#
loop_
_entity.id
_entity.type
_entity.pdbx_description
1 polymer ?
#
loop_
_entity_poly.entity_id
_entity_poly.type
_entity_poly.pdbx_seq_one_letter_code
_entity_poly.pdbx_strand_id
1 'polypeptide(L)'
;MTELAYLASGVLFILGLKGLTSPTTARRGNRLAAIGMLVAIITVVIDLVIDDAEMAWAVVISGLIVGGAIGFVLATRVQMTDMPQLVAAFNGFGGGASALVAAAAIVAAGSGVAIESAIVTVLSLVIGSLTLSGSLVAFGKLQGIVSGRPMSPPGGTATNGVIAGLGVAAGVVA
;
A
#
# COMPACT_ATOMS: atom_id res chain seq x y z
N MET A 1 -15.06 15.50 -11.03
CA MET A 1 -15.43 14.16 -11.58
C MET A 1 -14.44 13.08 -11.18
N THR A 2 -13.19 13.41 -10.99
CA THR A 2 -12.12 12.50 -10.56
C THR A 2 -12.35 11.94 -9.16
N GLU A 3 -12.90 12.72 -8.21
CA GLU A 3 -13.28 12.25 -6.87
C GLU A 3 -14.27 11.08 -6.89
N LEU A 4 -15.26 11.12 -7.79
CA LEU A 4 -16.22 10.02 -7.94
C LEU A 4 -15.56 8.76 -8.52
N ALA A 5 -14.56 8.93 -9.38
CA ALA A 5 -13.81 7.81 -9.93
C ALA A 5 -12.91 7.17 -8.85
N TYR A 6 -12.26 7.96 -7.99
CA TYR A 6 -11.53 7.45 -6.84
C TYR A 6 -12.44 6.72 -5.84
N LEU A 7 -13.63 7.29 -5.57
CA LEU A 7 -14.62 6.64 -4.71
C LEU A 7 -15.07 5.30 -5.31
N ALA A 8 -15.37 5.26 -6.61
CA ALA A 8 -15.75 4.03 -7.31
C ALA A 8 -14.62 2.98 -7.27
N SER A 9 -13.37 3.41 -7.47
CA SER A 9 -12.19 2.55 -7.32
C SER A 9 -12.10 1.95 -5.92
N GLY A 10 -12.24 2.78 -4.88
CA GLY A 10 -12.23 2.33 -3.48
C GLY A 10 -13.33 1.32 -3.18
N VAL A 11 -14.55 1.55 -3.65
CA VAL A 11 -15.68 0.61 -3.49
C VAL A 11 -15.38 -0.71 -4.19
N LEU A 12 -14.85 -0.69 -5.42
CA LEU A 12 -14.45 -1.88 -6.15
C LEU A 12 -13.36 -2.68 -5.41
N PHE A 13 -12.40 -2.00 -4.80
CA PHE A 13 -11.37 -2.62 -3.97
C PHE A 13 -11.96 -3.31 -2.74
N ILE A 14 -12.84 -2.63 -1.99
CA ILE A 14 -13.49 -3.20 -0.80
C ILE A 14 -14.32 -4.43 -1.18
N LEU A 15 -15.10 -4.36 -2.26
CA LEU A 15 -15.87 -5.49 -2.77
C LEU A 15 -14.97 -6.62 -3.27
N GLY A 16 -13.82 -6.27 -3.87
CA GLY A 16 -12.79 -7.20 -4.28
C GLY A 16 -12.22 -7.97 -3.08
N LEU A 17 -11.78 -7.26 -2.04
CA LEU A 17 -11.26 -7.86 -0.80
C LEU A 17 -12.31 -8.76 -0.14
N LYS A 18 -13.57 -8.31 -0.05
CA LYS A 18 -14.67 -9.13 0.44
C LYS A 18 -14.83 -10.41 -0.37
N GLY A 19 -14.67 -10.35 -1.69
CA GLY A 19 -14.72 -11.52 -2.57
C GLY A 19 -13.58 -12.51 -2.35
N LEU A 20 -12.42 -12.07 -1.86
CA LEU A 20 -11.26 -12.95 -1.60
C LEU A 20 -11.41 -13.80 -0.32
N THR A 21 -12.40 -13.54 0.51
CA THR A 21 -12.61 -14.29 1.76
C THR A 21 -13.12 -15.71 1.56
N SER A 22 -13.57 -16.08 0.35
CA SER A 22 -14.06 -17.43 0.02
C SER A 22 -13.46 -17.93 -1.30
N PRO A 23 -13.03 -19.20 -1.39
CA PRO A 23 -12.51 -19.77 -2.63
C PRO A 23 -13.47 -19.71 -3.81
N THR A 24 -14.77 -19.78 -3.55
CA THR A 24 -15.83 -19.74 -4.58
C THR A 24 -15.98 -18.36 -5.22
N THR A 25 -15.70 -17.30 -4.48
CA THR A 25 -15.82 -15.90 -4.91
C THR A 25 -14.48 -15.25 -5.24
N ALA A 26 -13.36 -15.89 -4.90
CA ALA A 26 -12.01 -15.31 -5.00
C ALA A 26 -11.67 -14.81 -6.41
N ARG A 27 -12.00 -15.56 -7.46
CA ARG A 27 -11.77 -15.13 -8.86
C ARG A 27 -12.52 -13.84 -9.20
N ARG A 28 -13.77 -13.71 -8.73
CA ARG A 28 -14.59 -12.51 -8.94
C ARG A 28 -14.04 -11.35 -8.13
N GLY A 29 -13.66 -11.61 -6.87
CA GLY A 29 -13.03 -10.62 -6.00
C GLY A 29 -11.76 -10.04 -6.61
N ASN A 30 -10.87 -10.90 -7.10
CA ASN A 30 -9.64 -10.48 -7.75
C ASN A 30 -9.88 -9.62 -9.01
N ARG A 31 -10.90 -9.98 -9.83
CA ARG A 31 -11.27 -9.16 -11.00
C ARG A 31 -11.79 -7.77 -10.59
N LEU A 32 -12.62 -7.71 -9.54
CA LEU A 32 -13.13 -6.43 -9.04
C LEU A 32 -12.00 -5.53 -8.52
N ALA A 33 -11.05 -6.10 -7.76
CA ALA A 33 -9.88 -5.38 -7.29
C ALA A 33 -9.00 -4.90 -8.45
N ALA A 34 -8.79 -5.72 -9.48
CA ALA A 34 -8.03 -5.34 -10.68
C ALA A 34 -8.71 -4.23 -11.47
N ILE A 35 -10.04 -4.25 -11.61
CA ILE A 35 -10.82 -3.17 -12.24
C ILE A 35 -10.72 -1.90 -11.40
N GLY A 36 -10.84 -1.99 -10.07
CA GLY A 36 -10.65 -0.86 -9.17
C GLY A 36 -9.27 -0.21 -9.34
N MET A 37 -8.20 -1.02 -9.41
CA MET A 37 -6.85 -0.52 -9.67
C MET A 37 -6.75 0.17 -11.03
N LEU A 38 -7.32 -0.41 -12.08
CA LEU A 38 -7.30 0.19 -13.42
C LEU A 38 -8.02 1.54 -13.42
N VAL A 39 -9.18 1.63 -12.77
CA VAL A 39 -9.91 2.91 -12.62
C VAL A 39 -9.06 3.94 -11.89
N ALA A 40 -8.40 3.58 -10.79
CA ALA A 40 -7.52 4.48 -10.05
C ALA A 40 -6.36 4.99 -10.92
N ILE A 41 -5.67 4.09 -11.65
CA ILE A 41 -4.55 4.45 -12.53
C ILE A 41 -5.02 5.43 -13.63
N ILE A 42 -6.14 5.12 -14.29
CA ILE A 42 -6.69 6.00 -15.35
C ILE A 42 -7.03 7.38 -14.75
N THR A 43 -7.61 7.41 -13.55
CA THR A 43 -7.97 8.67 -12.89
C THR A 43 -6.73 9.51 -12.57
N VAL A 44 -5.67 8.91 -12.00
CA VAL A 44 -4.40 9.61 -11.75
C VAL A 44 -3.81 10.16 -13.04
N VAL A 45 -3.82 9.37 -14.12
CA VAL A 45 -3.31 9.79 -15.42
C VAL A 45 -4.12 10.99 -15.97
N ILE A 46 -5.45 10.97 -15.83
CA ILE A 46 -6.30 12.08 -16.23
C ILE A 46 -6.00 13.34 -15.39
N ASP A 47 -5.85 13.22 -14.08
CA ASP A 47 -5.51 14.34 -13.20
C ASP A 47 -4.16 14.97 -13.60
N LEU A 48 -3.15 14.15 -13.88
CA LEU A 48 -1.84 14.64 -14.34
C LEU A 48 -1.92 15.38 -15.68
N VAL A 49 -2.83 14.95 -16.58
CA VAL A 49 -3.06 15.68 -17.87
C VAL A 49 -3.70 17.04 -17.62
N ILE A 50 -4.68 17.08 -16.71
CA ILE A 50 -5.42 18.31 -16.40
C ILE A 50 -4.51 19.32 -15.70
N ASP A 51 -3.63 18.86 -14.83
CA ASP A 51 -2.73 19.70 -14.02
C ASP A 51 -1.45 20.10 -14.79
N ASP A 52 -1.30 19.71 -16.06
CA ASP A 52 -0.14 20.01 -16.94
C ASP A 52 1.22 19.65 -16.29
N ALA A 53 1.25 18.54 -15.54
CA ALA A 53 2.36 18.10 -14.73
C ALA A 53 3.40 17.29 -15.56
N GLU A 54 4.08 17.94 -16.52
CA GLU A 54 4.97 17.28 -17.49
C GLU A 54 6.03 16.35 -16.86
N MET A 55 6.68 16.77 -15.78
CA MET A 55 7.70 15.94 -15.11
C MET A 55 7.10 14.72 -14.40
N ALA A 56 5.88 14.83 -13.88
CA ALA A 56 5.19 13.73 -13.20
C ALA A 56 4.82 12.59 -14.17
N TRP A 57 4.55 12.90 -15.44
CA TRP A 57 4.26 11.92 -16.47
C TRP A 57 5.37 10.89 -16.65
N ALA A 58 6.60 11.36 -16.83
CA ALA A 58 7.74 10.48 -17.06
C ALA A 58 7.95 9.53 -15.87
N VAL A 59 7.78 10.02 -14.64
CA VAL A 59 7.92 9.21 -13.42
C VAL A 59 6.80 8.19 -13.32
N VAL A 60 5.54 8.58 -13.52
CA VAL A 60 4.38 7.67 -13.43
C VAL A 60 4.42 6.59 -14.50
N ILE A 61 4.67 6.96 -15.77
CA ILE A 61 4.74 5.99 -16.86
C ILE A 61 5.92 5.04 -16.70
N SER A 62 7.10 5.55 -16.34
CA SER A 62 8.24 4.68 -16.08
C SER A 62 7.99 3.72 -14.91
N GLY A 63 7.38 4.19 -13.83
CA GLY A 63 6.95 3.38 -12.70
C GLY A 63 5.95 2.29 -13.09
N LEU A 64 4.95 2.62 -13.91
CA LEU A 64 3.97 1.66 -14.42
C LEU A 64 4.61 0.59 -15.32
N ILE A 65 5.52 0.99 -16.22
CA ILE A 65 6.21 0.06 -17.11
C ILE A 65 7.12 -0.87 -16.30
N VAL A 66 7.97 -0.32 -15.45
CA VAL A 66 8.94 -1.10 -14.66
C VAL A 66 8.22 -1.98 -13.63
N GLY A 67 7.32 -1.39 -12.84
CA GLY A 67 6.55 -2.12 -11.83
C GLY A 67 5.62 -3.16 -12.44
N GLY A 68 4.96 -2.83 -13.56
CA GLY A 68 4.12 -3.76 -14.31
C GLY A 68 4.91 -4.92 -14.92
N ALA A 69 6.08 -4.66 -15.51
CA ALA A 69 6.94 -5.71 -16.05
C ALA A 69 7.43 -6.66 -14.96
N ILE A 70 7.93 -6.12 -13.83
CA ILE A 70 8.37 -6.92 -12.68
C ILE A 70 7.19 -7.73 -12.12
N GLY A 71 6.05 -7.10 -11.90
CA GLY A 71 4.85 -7.75 -11.37
C GLY A 71 4.35 -8.86 -12.28
N PHE A 72 4.33 -8.63 -13.60
CA PHE A 72 3.93 -9.64 -14.59
C PHE A 72 4.87 -10.84 -14.58
N VAL A 73 6.19 -10.61 -14.59
CA VAL A 73 7.19 -11.71 -14.56
C VAL A 73 7.05 -12.51 -13.27
N LEU A 74 6.92 -11.86 -12.12
CA LEU A 74 6.75 -12.54 -10.84
C LEU A 74 5.44 -13.33 -10.81
N ALA A 75 4.32 -12.74 -11.23
CA ALA A 75 3.02 -13.40 -11.21
C ALA A 75 2.94 -14.62 -12.13
N THR A 76 3.69 -14.63 -13.24
CA THR A 76 3.67 -15.74 -14.23
C THR A 76 4.72 -16.81 -13.95
N ARG A 77 5.80 -16.50 -13.22
CA ARG A 77 6.92 -17.41 -13.00
C ARG A 77 6.99 -18.04 -11.61
N VAL A 78 6.26 -17.48 -10.64
CA VAL A 78 6.29 -17.97 -9.27
C VAL A 78 5.55 -19.30 -9.15
N GLN A 79 6.17 -20.25 -8.44
CA GLN A 79 5.55 -21.55 -8.13
C GLN A 79 4.46 -21.38 -7.07
N MET A 80 3.49 -22.30 -7.03
CA MET A 80 2.41 -22.26 -6.04
C MET A 80 2.93 -22.32 -4.60
N THR A 81 4.07 -22.98 -4.38
CA THR A 81 4.75 -23.08 -3.08
C THR A 81 5.28 -21.74 -2.59
N ASP A 82 5.62 -20.84 -3.53
CA ASP A 82 6.22 -19.52 -3.23
C ASP A 82 5.19 -18.38 -3.20
N MET A 83 3.90 -18.70 -3.43
CA MET A 83 2.82 -17.72 -3.39
C MET A 83 2.75 -16.94 -2.07
N PRO A 84 2.92 -17.56 -0.87
CA PRO A 84 2.90 -16.80 0.38
C PRO A 84 3.99 -15.74 0.47
N GLN A 85 5.20 -16.04 -0.03
CA GLN A 85 6.31 -15.09 -0.07
C GLN A 85 6.00 -13.93 -1.02
N LEU A 86 5.46 -14.23 -2.21
CA LEU A 86 5.08 -13.22 -3.20
C LEU A 86 4.00 -12.27 -2.64
N VAL A 87 2.99 -12.83 -1.98
CA VAL A 87 1.93 -12.04 -1.34
C VAL A 87 2.51 -11.12 -0.26
N ALA A 88 3.42 -11.63 0.59
CA ALA A 88 4.09 -10.82 1.60
C ALA A 88 4.91 -9.69 0.97
N ALA A 89 5.67 -9.97 -0.09
CA ALA A 89 6.45 -8.96 -0.81
C ALA A 89 5.57 -7.86 -1.40
N PHE A 90 4.52 -8.23 -2.12
CA PHE A 90 3.60 -7.25 -2.75
C PHE A 90 2.84 -6.42 -1.72
N ASN A 91 2.40 -7.03 -0.61
CA ASN A 91 1.80 -6.30 0.49
C ASN A 91 2.79 -5.28 1.08
N GLY A 92 4.04 -5.67 1.26
CA GLY A 92 5.11 -4.77 1.72
C GLY A 92 5.35 -3.60 0.79
N PHE A 93 5.48 -3.85 -0.52
CA PHE A 93 5.64 -2.79 -1.52
C PHE A 93 4.43 -1.85 -1.57
N GLY A 94 3.21 -2.37 -1.43
CA GLY A 94 2.00 -1.56 -1.33
C GLY A 94 2.00 -0.66 -0.09
N GLY A 95 2.40 -1.20 1.06
CA GLY A 95 2.58 -0.41 2.29
C GLY A 95 3.66 0.66 2.14
N GLY A 96 4.79 0.31 1.54
CA GLY A 96 5.88 1.25 1.25
C GLY A 96 5.44 2.38 0.31
N ALA A 97 4.71 2.07 -0.75
CA ALA A 97 4.16 3.06 -1.66
C ALA A 97 3.21 4.02 -0.93
N SER A 98 2.30 3.50 -0.09
CA SER A 98 1.39 4.31 0.72
C SER A 98 2.14 5.24 1.68
N ALA A 99 3.18 4.74 2.34
CA ALA A 99 4.02 5.55 3.22
C ALA A 99 4.77 6.67 2.47
N LEU A 100 5.31 6.37 1.28
CA LEU A 100 6.02 7.36 0.46
C LEU A 100 5.08 8.45 -0.05
N VAL A 101 3.87 8.10 -0.49
CA VAL A 101 2.84 9.08 -0.91
C VAL A 101 2.47 9.98 0.27
N ALA A 102 2.26 9.41 1.46
CA ALA A 102 1.96 10.17 2.66
C ALA A 102 3.12 11.09 3.06
N ALA A 103 4.36 10.60 3.00
CA ALA A 103 5.55 11.42 3.28
C ALA A 103 5.69 12.58 2.28
N ALA A 104 5.47 12.33 1.00
CA ALA A 104 5.47 13.37 -0.03
C ALA A 104 4.37 14.42 0.21
N ALA A 105 3.17 13.98 0.61
CA ALA A 105 2.07 14.87 0.95
C ALA A 105 2.40 15.78 2.15
N ILE A 106 3.06 15.26 3.19
CA ILE A 106 3.52 16.04 4.34
C ILE A 106 4.52 17.12 3.89
N VAL A 107 5.50 16.73 3.08
CA VAL A 107 6.53 17.68 2.59
C VAL A 107 5.93 18.77 1.70
N ALA A 108 4.94 18.40 0.87
CA ALA A 108 4.30 19.35 -0.06
C ALA A 108 3.29 20.28 0.60
N ALA A 109 2.71 19.89 1.72
CA ALA A 109 1.58 20.58 2.34
C ALA A 109 1.92 21.93 2.99
N GLY A 110 3.15 22.14 3.43
CA GLY A 110 3.54 23.36 4.16
C GLY A 110 2.71 23.58 5.44
N SER A 111 2.55 24.86 5.84
CA SER A 111 1.72 25.25 6.97
C SER A 111 0.27 25.49 6.53
N GLY A 112 -0.72 24.97 7.25
CA GLY A 112 -2.14 25.25 7.03
C GLY A 112 -2.97 24.12 6.43
N VAL A 113 -2.55 22.89 6.65
CA VAL A 113 -3.30 21.70 6.24
C VAL A 113 -4.56 21.51 7.08
N ALA A 114 -5.68 21.17 6.46
CA ALA A 114 -6.89 20.79 7.17
C ALA A 114 -6.60 19.58 8.09
N ILE A 115 -7.12 19.63 9.32
CA ILE A 115 -6.81 18.64 10.34
C ILE A 115 -7.20 17.21 9.92
N GLU A 116 -8.28 17.08 9.16
CA GLU A 116 -8.72 15.79 8.61
C GLU A 116 -7.68 15.19 7.65
N SER A 117 -7.13 16.02 6.75
CA SER A 117 -6.09 15.61 5.82
C SER A 117 -4.79 15.25 6.55
N ALA A 118 -4.42 16.02 7.57
CA ALA A 118 -3.25 15.71 8.39
C ALA A 118 -3.39 14.35 9.09
N ILE A 119 -4.53 14.09 9.73
CA ILE A 119 -4.79 12.81 10.40
C ILE A 119 -4.70 11.63 9.42
N VAL A 120 -5.36 11.73 8.26
CA VAL A 120 -5.34 10.65 7.25
C VAL A 120 -3.93 10.41 6.73
N THR A 121 -3.17 11.47 6.49
CA THR A 121 -1.79 11.38 5.98
C THR A 121 -0.85 10.72 7.00
N VAL A 122 -0.93 11.12 8.27
CA VAL A 122 -0.14 10.52 9.35
C VAL A 122 -0.50 9.04 9.54
N LEU A 123 -1.78 8.71 9.55
CA LEU A 123 -2.23 7.31 9.63
C LEU A 123 -1.71 6.49 8.43
N SER A 124 -1.75 7.03 7.23
CA SER A 124 -1.23 6.38 6.03
C SER A 124 0.28 6.15 6.11
N LEU A 125 1.03 7.11 6.63
CA LEU A 125 2.47 6.97 6.85
C LEU A 125 2.78 5.86 7.86
N VAL A 126 2.11 5.88 9.01
CA VAL A 126 2.33 4.89 10.08
C VAL A 126 1.92 3.49 9.63
N ILE A 127 0.70 3.34 9.11
CA ILE A 127 0.17 2.04 8.65
C ILE A 127 1.02 1.50 7.49
N GLY A 128 1.38 2.36 6.53
CA GLY A 128 2.21 1.99 5.40
C GLY A 128 3.61 1.51 5.83
N SER A 129 4.24 2.20 6.76
CA SER A 129 5.56 1.84 7.30
C SER A 129 5.52 0.53 8.08
N LEU A 130 4.49 0.32 8.90
CA LEU A 130 4.26 -0.93 9.62
C LEU A 130 4.00 -2.09 8.65
N THR A 131 3.21 -1.85 7.60
CA THR A 131 2.91 -2.84 6.57
C THR A 131 4.19 -3.24 5.82
N LEU A 132 5.02 -2.28 5.41
CA LEU A 132 6.30 -2.56 4.76
C LEU A 132 7.21 -3.41 5.65
N SER A 133 7.49 -2.92 6.87
CA SER A 133 8.42 -3.59 7.78
C SER A 133 7.92 -4.97 8.21
N GLY A 134 6.66 -5.10 8.56
CA GLY A 134 6.04 -6.37 8.94
C GLY A 134 6.05 -7.39 7.79
N SER A 135 5.77 -6.94 6.57
CA SER A 135 5.78 -7.80 5.38
C SER A 135 7.18 -8.24 5.00
N LEU A 136 8.21 -7.38 5.15
CA LEU A 136 9.60 -7.79 4.95
C LEU A 136 10.05 -8.85 5.96
N VAL A 137 9.64 -8.72 7.22
CA VAL A 137 9.89 -9.76 8.25
C VAL A 137 9.16 -11.05 7.90
N ALA A 138 7.89 -10.97 7.48
CA ALA A 138 7.11 -12.13 7.06
C ALA A 138 7.76 -12.83 5.85
N PHE A 139 8.14 -12.07 4.83
CA PHE A 139 8.88 -12.58 3.68
C PHE A 139 10.17 -13.29 4.10
N GLY A 140 10.98 -12.64 4.95
CA GLY A 140 12.24 -13.23 5.46
C GLY A 140 12.02 -14.52 6.24
N LYS A 141 10.95 -14.63 7.03
CA LYS A 141 10.56 -15.87 7.73
C LYS A 141 10.16 -16.98 6.76
N LEU A 142 9.37 -16.65 5.75
CA LEU A 142 8.93 -17.61 4.74
C LEU A 142 10.09 -18.10 3.85
N GLN A 143 11.08 -17.25 3.63
CA GLN A 143 12.32 -17.62 2.93
C GLN A 143 13.34 -18.34 3.80
N GLY A 144 13.09 -18.50 5.11
CA GLY A 144 14.03 -19.11 6.04
C GLY A 144 15.25 -18.23 6.41
N ILE A 145 15.26 -16.96 5.98
CA ILE A 145 16.33 -15.99 6.29
C ILE A 145 16.21 -15.54 7.76
N VAL A 146 14.97 -15.39 8.25
CA VAL A 146 14.65 -15.01 9.61
C VAL A 146 14.05 -16.20 10.33
N SER A 147 14.40 -16.41 11.61
CA SER A 147 13.84 -17.50 12.42
C SER A 147 12.31 -17.43 12.42
N GLY A 148 11.64 -18.57 12.17
CA GLY A 148 10.19 -18.72 12.24
C GLY A 148 9.59 -18.57 13.66
N ARG A 149 10.42 -18.53 14.69
CA ARG A 149 9.97 -18.40 16.08
C ARG A 149 9.27 -17.05 16.31
N PRO A 150 8.24 -17.01 17.16
CA PRO A 150 7.64 -15.74 17.57
C PRO A 150 8.70 -14.83 18.18
N MET A 151 8.83 -13.63 17.65
CA MET A 151 9.68 -12.58 18.22
C MET A 151 8.78 -11.62 18.98
N SER A 152 8.92 -11.59 20.30
CA SER A 152 8.22 -10.62 21.13
C SER A 152 9.25 -9.70 21.77
N PRO A 153 9.06 -8.39 21.75
CA PRO A 153 9.92 -7.47 22.46
C PRO A 153 9.81 -7.70 23.97
N PRO A 154 10.83 -7.35 24.75
CA PRO A 154 10.71 -7.31 26.20
C PRO A 154 9.51 -6.46 26.61
N GLY A 155 8.60 -6.99 27.45
CA GLY A 155 7.34 -6.34 27.81
C GLY A 155 6.14 -6.67 26.93
N GLY A 156 6.33 -7.49 25.85
CA GLY A 156 5.23 -8.05 25.06
C GLY A 156 4.31 -6.99 24.42
N THR A 157 3.01 -7.19 24.55
CA THR A 157 1.97 -6.32 23.94
C THR A 157 2.02 -4.88 24.46
N ALA A 158 2.42 -4.65 25.72
CA ALA A 158 2.52 -3.31 26.28
C ALA A 158 3.60 -2.47 25.57
N THR A 159 4.76 -3.05 25.28
CA THR A 159 5.84 -2.38 24.54
C THR A 159 5.39 -2.05 23.12
N ASN A 160 4.70 -2.97 22.44
CA ASN A 160 4.16 -2.71 21.11
C ASN A 160 3.14 -1.56 21.13
N GLY A 161 2.26 -1.52 22.12
CA GLY A 161 1.29 -0.43 22.29
C GLY A 161 1.96 0.93 22.52
N VAL A 162 3.02 0.97 23.33
CA VAL A 162 3.78 2.21 23.57
C VAL A 162 4.48 2.69 22.30
N ILE A 163 5.15 1.79 21.56
CA ILE A 163 5.84 2.15 20.30
C ILE A 163 4.84 2.68 19.28
N ALA A 164 3.70 2.01 19.11
CA ALA A 164 2.66 2.47 18.18
C ALA A 164 2.08 3.83 18.60
N GLY A 165 1.81 4.02 19.90
CA GLY A 165 1.31 5.28 20.44
C GLY A 165 2.29 6.44 20.25
N LEU A 166 3.58 6.20 20.48
CA LEU A 166 4.63 7.20 20.24
C LEU A 166 4.76 7.54 18.75
N GLY A 167 4.64 6.55 17.85
CA GLY A 167 4.66 6.79 16.41
C GLY A 167 3.51 7.69 15.95
N VAL A 168 2.30 7.43 16.44
CA VAL A 168 1.12 8.28 16.16
C VAL A 168 1.29 9.67 16.75
N ALA A 169 1.73 9.78 18.02
CA ALA A 169 1.94 11.07 18.67
C ALA A 169 3.00 11.91 17.95
N ALA A 170 4.11 11.32 17.54
CA ALA A 170 5.15 12.01 16.76
C ALA A 170 4.61 12.54 15.42
N GLY A 171 3.76 11.77 14.74
CA GLY A 171 3.15 12.19 13.49
C GLY A 171 2.10 13.31 13.64
N VAL A 172 1.47 13.44 14.80
CA VAL A 172 0.51 14.52 15.08
C VAL A 172 1.22 15.85 15.41
N VAL A 173 2.45 15.78 15.95
CA VAL A 173 3.23 16.97 16.35
C VAL A 173 4.09 17.51 15.20
N ALA A 174 4.39 16.68 14.19
CA ALA A 174 5.15 17.06 12.99
C ALA A 174 4.29 17.83 11.99
#